data_fbc5e1b3ce6d79528c05d5f857b8885b
#
_entry.id   fbc5e1b3ce6d79528c05d5f857b8885b
#
_cell.length_a   1.000
_cell.length_b   1.000
_cell.length_c   1.000
_cell.angle_alpha   90.00
_cell.angle_beta   90.00
_cell.angle_gamma   90.00
#
_symmetry.space_group_name_H-M   'P 1'
#
loop_
_entity.id
_entity.type
_entity.pdbx_description
1 polymer ?
#
loop_
_entity_poly.entity_id
_entity_poly.type
_entity_poly.pdbx_seq_one_letter_code
_entity_poly.pdbx_strand_id
1 'polypeptide(L)'
;MGLLGSAPPTAGVDSGRLFAAGVTYICCGAWTLAYDCFVRSAHEDAPTRYNQALCCFMTRWYEECHRLLAEAERLLDDKPGKGYCPGVPSMSQRQPPEAFRRWDADSELPRCPLLPETPRDDALTLILRLRAEAAFRLKRYEEVRTIAARLGLRYKHLENLLKPIDR
;
A
#
# COMPACT_ATOMS: atom_id res chain seq x y z
N MET A 1 48.41 2.41 -27.06
CA MET A 1 47.19 1.90 -27.70
C MET A 1 46.23 1.51 -26.59
N GLY A 2 45.44 2.47 -26.12
CA GLY A 2 44.48 2.23 -25.07
C GLY A 2 43.15 1.79 -25.63
N LEU A 3 42.75 0.56 -25.40
CA LEU A 3 41.36 0.10 -25.51
C LEU A 3 40.68 0.41 -24.19
N LEU A 4 40.18 1.63 -24.03
CA LEU A 4 39.18 1.94 -23.04
C LEU A 4 37.87 1.31 -23.51
N GLY A 5 37.64 0.08 -23.07
CA GLY A 5 36.34 -0.55 -23.15
C GLY A 5 35.36 0.28 -22.38
N SER A 6 34.54 1.08 -23.08
CA SER A 6 33.33 1.66 -22.50
C SER A 6 32.50 0.50 -21.95
N ALA A 7 32.34 0.43 -20.63
CA ALA A 7 31.38 -0.48 -20.03
C ALA A 7 30.05 -0.21 -20.72
N PRO A 8 29.29 -1.26 -21.13
CA PRO A 8 27.96 -1.04 -21.69
C PRO A 8 27.14 -0.30 -20.66
N PRO A 9 26.30 0.69 -21.07
CA PRO A 9 25.40 1.31 -20.15
C PRO A 9 24.59 0.18 -19.51
N THR A 10 24.64 0.06 -18.20
CA THR A 10 23.75 -0.82 -17.46
C THR A 10 22.34 -0.41 -17.87
N ALA A 11 21.71 -1.23 -18.72
CA ALA A 11 20.34 -1.03 -19.14
C ALA A 11 19.53 -0.90 -17.85
N GLY A 12 19.02 0.29 -17.57
CA GLY A 12 18.26 0.57 -16.38
C GLY A 12 17.13 -0.46 -16.34
N VAL A 13 17.11 -1.27 -15.29
CA VAL A 13 16.02 -2.22 -15.10
C VAL A 13 14.74 -1.40 -15.13
N ASP A 14 13.85 -1.71 -16.06
CA ASP A 14 12.58 -1.02 -16.25
C ASP A 14 11.85 -0.90 -14.90
N SER A 15 11.58 0.31 -14.45
CA SER A 15 10.89 0.59 -13.19
C SER A 15 9.57 -0.16 -13.08
N GLY A 16 8.84 -0.30 -14.18
CA GLY A 16 7.59 -1.07 -14.22
C GLY A 16 7.81 -2.56 -13.95
N ARG A 17 8.90 -3.13 -14.46
CA ARG A 17 9.25 -4.54 -14.18
C ARG A 17 9.65 -4.74 -12.72
N LEU A 18 10.37 -3.80 -12.12
CA LEU A 18 10.71 -3.86 -10.71
C LEU A 18 9.46 -3.77 -9.84
N PHE A 19 8.52 -2.88 -10.16
CA PHE A 19 7.25 -2.80 -9.46
C PHE A 19 6.47 -4.12 -9.55
N ALA A 20 6.33 -4.69 -10.75
CA ALA A 20 5.64 -5.97 -10.96
C ALA A 20 6.33 -7.13 -10.21
N ALA A 21 7.66 -7.17 -10.19
CA ALA A 21 8.41 -8.15 -9.40
C ALA A 21 8.15 -7.98 -7.90
N GLY A 22 8.13 -6.75 -7.39
CA GLY A 22 7.81 -6.45 -6.01
C GLY A 22 6.40 -6.95 -5.63
N VAL A 23 5.40 -6.73 -6.46
CA VAL A 23 4.04 -7.25 -6.28
C VAL A 23 4.04 -8.79 -6.22
N THR A 24 4.76 -9.44 -7.12
CA THR A 24 4.90 -10.90 -7.12
C THR A 24 5.53 -11.40 -5.83
N TYR A 25 6.58 -10.75 -5.35
CA TYR A 25 7.23 -11.11 -4.07
C TYR A 25 6.31 -10.90 -2.87
N ILE A 26 5.44 -9.86 -2.85
CA ILE A 26 4.39 -9.72 -1.82
C ILE A 26 3.48 -10.95 -1.83
N CYS A 27 2.99 -11.36 -2.99
CA CYS A 27 2.11 -12.52 -3.11
C CYS A 27 2.76 -13.83 -2.65
N CYS A 28 4.09 -13.93 -2.75
CA CYS A 28 4.87 -15.07 -2.27
C CYS A 28 5.32 -14.94 -0.80
N GLY A 29 5.01 -13.83 -0.12
CA GLY A 29 5.45 -13.58 1.25
C GLY A 29 6.95 -13.23 1.39
N ALA A 30 7.62 -12.92 0.28
CA ALA A 30 9.05 -12.56 0.25
C ALA A 30 9.24 -11.04 0.49
N TRP A 31 8.87 -10.58 1.68
CA TRP A 31 8.73 -9.16 2.04
C TRP A 31 9.99 -8.32 1.83
N THR A 32 11.15 -8.85 2.17
CA THR A 32 12.44 -8.14 2.03
C THR A 32 12.81 -7.94 0.57
N LEU A 33 12.59 -8.96 -0.28
CA LEU A 33 12.84 -8.87 -1.72
C LEU A 33 11.84 -7.91 -2.38
N ALA A 34 10.58 -7.94 -1.95
CA ALA A 34 9.56 -7.01 -2.41
C ALA A 34 9.97 -5.55 -2.10
N TYR A 35 10.39 -5.29 -0.87
CA TYR A 35 10.84 -3.96 -0.46
C TYR A 35 11.98 -3.44 -1.33
N ASP A 36 13.02 -4.26 -1.55
CA ASP A 36 14.15 -3.90 -2.42
C ASP A 36 13.70 -3.54 -3.84
N CYS A 37 12.78 -4.32 -4.41
CA CYS A 37 12.21 -4.03 -5.73
C CYS A 37 11.52 -2.68 -5.78
N PHE A 38 10.69 -2.33 -4.78
CA PHE A 38 10.00 -1.04 -4.74
C PHE A 38 10.95 0.14 -4.50
N VAL A 39 11.99 -0.03 -3.70
CA VAL A 39 13.03 0.99 -3.53
C VAL A 39 13.76 1.25 -4.86
N ARG A 40 14.14 0.19 -5.55
CA ARG A 40 14.89 0.28 -6.82
C ARG A 40 14.02 0.72 -7.99
N SER A 41 12.70 0.56 -7.93
CA SER A 41 11.79 1.06 -8.97
C SER A 41 11.79 2.59 -9.05
N ALA A 42 12.20 3.26 -7.97
CA ALA A 42 12.27 4.71 -7.86
C ALA A 42 10.96 5.46 -8.20
N HIS A 43 9.81 4.78 -8.14
CA HIS A 43 8.52 5.43 -8.25
C HIS A 43 8.18 6.20 -6.98
N GLU A 44 7.77 7.46 -7.13
CA GLU A 44 7.31 8.31 -6.05
C GLU A 44 5.79 8.47 -6.12
N ASP A 45 5.07 7.37 -5.93
CA ASP A 45 3.61 7.31 -5.97
C ASP A 45 3.02 6.56 -4.76
N ALA A 46 1.73 6.75 -4.55
CA ALA A 46 1.04 6.14 -3.42
C ALA A 46 1.09 4.60 -3.41
N PRO A 47 0.92 3.89 -4.56
CA PRO A 47 1.05 2.44 -4.59
C PRO A 47 2.43 1.95 -4.15
N THR A 48 3.50 2.58 -4.62
CA THR A 48 4.88 2.19 -4.24
C THR A 48 5.11 2.40 -2.75
N ARG A 49 4.72 3.56 -2.20
CA ARG A 49 4.87 3.86 -0.76
C ARG A 49 4.04 2.92 0.11
N TYR A 50 2.80 2.62 -0.28
CA TYR A 50 1.99 1.64 0.43
C TYR A 50 2.61 0.24 0.42
N ASN A 51 3.10 -0.23 -0.73
CA ASN A 51 3.70 -1.56 -0.84
C ASN A 51 5.01 -1.67 -0.05
N GLN A 52 5.82 -0.62 -0.02
CA GLN A 52 6.97 -0.53 0.88
C GLN A 52 6.53 -0.61 2.34
N ALA A 53 5.50 0.14 2.72
CA ALA A 53 4.95 0.14 4.07
C ALA A 53 4.42 -1.23 4.49
N LEU A 54 3.74 -1.94 3.60
CA LEU A 54 3.27 -3.30 3.85
C LEU A 54 4.44 -4.25 4.14
N CYS A 55 5.53 -4.18 3.37
CA CYS A 55 6.73 -4.94 3.62
C CYS A 55 7.34 -4.61 4.99
N CYS A 56 7.42 -3.32 5.34
CA CYS A 56 7.90 -2.87 6.64
C CYS A 56 7.01 -3.40 7.78
N PHE A 57 5.69 -3.38 7.61
CA PHE A 57 4.76 -3.92 8.60
C PHE A 57 4.99 -5.41 8.83
N MET A 58 5.13 -6.18 7.77
CA MET A 58 5.33 -7.63 7.83
C MET A 58 6.69 -8.03 8.44
N THR A 59 7.69 -7.14 8.36
CA THR A 59 8.99 -7.29 9.00
C THR A 59 9.07 -6.60 10.37
N ARG A 60 7.94 -6.13 10.91
CA ARG A 60 7.79 -5.45 12.20
C ARG A 60 8.50 -4.09 12.32
N TRP A 61 8.78 -3.47 11.21
CA TRP A 61 9.37 -2.13 11.16
C TRP A 61 8.28 -1.05 11.15
N TYR A 62 7.56 -0.96 12.28
CA TYR A 62 6.30 -0.22 12.39
C TYR A 62 6.45 1.30 12.24
N GLU A 63 7.54 1.89 12.73
CA GLU A 63 7.79 3.33 12.58
C GLU A 63 7.96 3.71 11.12
N GLU A 64 8.77 2.99 10.37
CA GLU A 64 8.96 3.21 8.95
C GLU A 64 7.68 2.94 8.15
N CYS A 65 6.97 1.88 8.49
CA CYS A 65 5.65 1.60 7.93
C CYS A 65 4.71 2.80 8.10
N HIS A 66 4.61 3.34 9.32
CA HIS A 66 3.75 4.47 9.62
C HIS A 66 4.14 5.73 8.82
N ARG A 67 5.44 6.03 8.72
CA ARG A 67 5.97 7.14 7.93
C ARG A 67 5.62 7.03 6.45
N LEU A 68 5.85 5.85 5.87
CA LEU A 68 5.55 5.57 4.45
C LEU A 68 4.05 5.66 4.14
N LEU A 69 3.18 5.25 5.08
CA LEU A 69 1.73 5.36 4.91
C LEU A 69 1.23 6.81 4.96
N ALA A 70 1.81 7.64 5.82
CA ALA A 70 1.52 9.07 5.83
C ALA A 70 1.92 9.72 4.50
N GLU A 71 3.05 9.32 3.94
CA GLU A 71 3.49 9.78 2.61
C GLU A 71 2.58 9.27 1.49
N ALA A 72 2.16 8.01 1.53
CA ALA A 72 1.23 7.43 0.56
C ALA A 72 -0.12 8.17 0.56
N GLU A 73 -0.66 8.48 1.74
CA GLU A 73 -1.89 9.26 1.88
C GLU A 73 -1.75 10.65 1.24
N ARG A 74 -0.69 11.37 1.56
CA ARG A 74 -0.40 12.69 0.98
C ARG A 74 -0.31 12.63 -0.55
N LEU A 75 0.38 11.62 -1.10
CA LEU A 75 0.51 11.44 -2.55
C LEU A 75 -0.81 11.11 -3.26
N LEU A 76 -1.78 10.51 -2.56
CA LEU A 76 -3.14 10.35 -3.08
C LEU A 76 -3.89 11.69 -3.16
N ASP A 77 -3.67 12.58 -2.20
CA ASP A 77 -4.34 13.88 -2.15
C ASP A 77 -3.77 14.85 -3.18
N ASP A 78 -2.45 14.81 -3.45
CA ASP A 78 -1.75 15.67 -4.41
C ASP A 78 -2.10 15.36 -5.88
N LYS A 79 -2.62 14.18 -6.17
CA LYS A 79 -3.08 13.79 -7.52
C LYS A 79 -4.61 13.84 -7.58
N PRO A 80 -5.23 14.95 -8.04
CA PRO A 80 -6.65 14.95 -8.36
C PRO A 80 -6.89 13.86 -9.40
N GLY A 81 -7.81 12.94 -9.09
CA GLY A 81 -8.01 11.71 -9.84
C GLY A 81 -8.05 11.91 -11.36
N LYS A 82 -7.03 11.45 -12.04
CA LYS A 82 -7.14 11.02 -13.44
C LYS A 82 -7.89 9.69 -13.47
N GLY A 83 -9.16 9.71 -13.09
CA GLY A 83 -9.98 8.52 -12.95
C GLY A 83 -11.26 8.53 -13.78
N TYR A 84 -11.43 9.46 -14.71
CA TYR A 84 -12.51 9.41 -15.66
C TYR A 84 -11.97 9.44 -17.08
N CYS A 85 -11.71 8.26 -17.63
CA CYS A 85 -11.65 8.09 -19.08
C CYS A 85 -13.09 7.83 -19.54
N PRO A 86 -13.74 8.78 -20.25
CA PRO A 86 -15.07 8.54 -20.83
C PRO A 86 -14.93 7.39 -21.84
N GLY A 87 -15.62 6.28 -21.60
CA GLY A 87 -15.62 5.10 -22.48
C GLY A 87 -14.97 3.83 -21.91
N VAL A 88 -14.27 3.89 -20.78
CA VAL A 88 -13.90 2.69 -20.05
C VAL A 88 -14.98 2.46 -18.98
N PRO A 89 -15.62 1.27 -18.90
CA PRO A 89 -16.57 0.98 -17.82
C PRO A 89 -15.87 1.25 -16.48
N SER A 90 -16.47 2.12 -15.67
CA SER A 90 -15.99 2.37 -14.31
C SER A 90 -15.76 1.03 -13.62
N MET A 91 -14.62 0.87 -12.96
CA MET A 91 -14.32 -0.32 -12.15
C MET A 91 -15.40 -0.58 -11.08
N SER A 92 -16.24 0.42 -10.76
CA SER A 92 -17.47 0.25 -9.96
C SER A 92 -18.47 -0.73 -10.58
N GLN A 93 -18.39 -1.02 -11.89
CA GLN A 93 -19.22 -1.99 -12.58
C GLN A 93 -18.54 -3.34 -12.82
N ARG A 94 -17.21 -3.40 -12.69
CA ARG A 94 -16.50 -4.67 -12.59
C ARG A 94 -16.51 -5.06 -11.12
N GLN A 95 -17.32 -6.06 -10.81
CA GLN A 95 -17.25 -6.68 -9.48
C GLN A 95 -15.78 -7.01 -9.19
N PRO A 96 -15.19 -6.47 -8.10
CA PRO A 96 -13.82 -6.80 -7.77
C PRO A 96 -13.69 -8.33 -7.64
N PRO A 97 -12.53 -8.92 -7.98
CA PRO A 97 -12.28 -10.34 -7.77
C PRO A 97 -12.73 -10.75 -6.37
N GLU A 98 -13.26 -11.96 -6.19
CA GLU A 98 -13.83 -12.42 -4.91
C GLU A 98 -12.85 -12.23 -3.72
N ALA A 99 -11.55 -12.30 -3.97
CA ALA A 99 -10.53 -12.00 -2.98
C ALA A 99 -10.64 -10.57 -2.40
N PHE A 100 -11.16 -9.61 -3.16
CA PHE A 100 -11.36 -8.23 -2.73
C PHE A 100 -12.70 -7.98 -2.04
N ARG A 101 -13.70 -8.86 -2.23
CA ARG A 101 -15.00 -8.76 -1.57
C ARG A 101 -14.98 -9.14 -0.10
N ARG A 102 -13.97 -9.90 0.33
CA ARG A 102 -13.81 -10.32 1.73
C ARG A 102 -13.29 -9.21 2.65
N TRP A 103 -12.85 -8.09 2.10
CA TRP A 103 -12.27 -7.02 2.90
C TRP A 103 -13.24 -6.36 3.88
N ASP A 104 -14.50 -6.22 3.50
CA ASP A 104 -15.52 -5.56 4.33
C ASP A 104 -16.05 -6.47 5.44
N ALA A 105 -15.92 -7.76 5.27
CA ALA A 105 -16.41 -8.78 6.21
C ALA A 105 -15.32 -9.27 7.18
N ASP A 106 -14.04 -9.07 6.83
CA ASP A 106 -12.95 -9.68 7.57
C ASP A 106 -12.51 -8.86 8.78
N SER A 107 -12.33 -9.56 9.88
CA SER A 107 -11.69 -9.05 11.09
C SER A 107 -10.18 -8.91 10.96
N GLU A 108 -9.62 -9.22 9.81
CA GLU A 108 -8.19 -9.24 9.56
C GLU A 108 -7.72 -8.07 8.69
N LEU A 109 -6.46 -7.68 8.90
CA LEU A 109 -5.79 -6.70 8.06
C LEU A 109 -5.58 -7.27 6.65
N PRO A 110 -6.00 -6.56 5.59
CA PRO A 110 -5.67 -6.96 4.22
C PRO A 110 -4.15 -6.91 3.99
N ARG A 111 -3.59 -7.99 3.47
CA ARG A 111 -2.16 -8.11 3.15
C ARG A 111 -1.94 -8.15 1.64
N CYS A 112 -2.71 -7.38 0.90
CA CYS A 112 -2.66 -7.32 -0.55
C CYS A 112 -1.85 -6.11 -1.02
N PRO A 113 -1.15 -6.23 -2.15
CA PRO A 113 -0.47 -5.09 -2.76
C PRO A 113 -1.48 -4.06 -3.27
N LEU A 114 -1.08 -2.80 -3.24
CA LEU A 114 -1.80 -1.72 -3.89
C LEU A 114 -1.27 -1.56 -5.32
N LEU A 115 -2.19 -1.57 -6.29
CA LEU A 115 -1.87 -1.44 -7.71
C LEU A 115 -2.16 -0.02 -8.20
N PRO A 116 -1.44 0.47 -9.24
CA PRO A 116 -1.64 1.84 -9.76
C PRO A 116 -3.06 2.11 -10.26
N GLU A 117 -3.76 1.09 -10.75
CA GLU A 117 -5.12 1.16 -11.24
C GLU A 117 -6.20 1.09 -10.15
N THR A 118 -5.83 0.89 -8.89
CA THR A 118 -6.79 0.81 -7.78
C THR A 118 -7.52 2.15 -7.64
N PRO A 119 -8.87 2.15 -7.55
CA PRO A 119 -9.64 3.37 -7.32
C PRO A 119 -9.15 4.11 -6.06
N ARG A 120 -9.19 5.46 -6.11
CA ARG A 120 -8.66 6.31 -5.04
C ARG A 120 -9.25 5.98 -3.67
N ASP A 121 -10.56 5.78 -3.59
CA ASP A 121 -11.25 5.52 -2.31
C ASP A 121 -10.86 4.15 -1.73
N ASP A 122 -10.68 3.15 -2.59
CA ASP A 122 -10.19 1.83 -2.17
C ASP A 122 -8.73 1.90 -1.73
N ALA A 123 -7.89 2.63 -2.46
CA ALA A 123 -6.50 2.87 -2.10
C ALA A 123 -6.39 3.58 -0.74
N LEU A 124 -7.19 4.63 -0.52
CA LEU A 124 -7.24 5.36 0.75
C LEU A 124 -7.67 4.44 1.90
N THR A 125 -8.67 3.60 1.66
CA THR A 125 -9.14 2.63 2.66
C THR A 125 -8.04 1.65 3.07
N LEU A 126 -7.28 1.12 2.11
CA LEU A 126 -6.15 0.22 2.39
C LEU A 126 -5.06 0.93 3.20
N ILE A 127 -4.69 2.14 2.78
CA ILE A 127 -3.67 2.95 3.47
C ILE A 127 -4.10 3.22 4.91
N LEU A 128 -5.33 3.66 5.14
CA LEU A 128 -5.83 3.99 6.47
C LEU A 128 -5.96 2.75 7.38
N ARG A 129 -6.40 1.62 6.85
CA ARG A 129 -6.49 0.38 7.64
C ARG A 129 -5.11 -0.12 8.07
N LEU A 130 -4.12 -0.12 7.18
CA LEU A 130 -2.75 -0.50 7.53
C LEU A 130 -2.12 0.50 8.49
N ARG A 131 -2.40 1.80 8.32
CA ARG A 131 -1.93 2.85 9.21
C ARG A 131 -2.51 2.73 10.64
N ALA A 132 -3.80 2.38 10.76
CA ALA A 132 -4.42 2.11 12.06
C ALA A 132 -3.75 0.94 12.78
N GLU A 133 -3.44 -0.13 12.07
CA GLU A 133 -2.73 -1.28 12.63
C GLU A 133 -1.29 -0.92 13.07
N ALA A 134 -0.54 -0.17 12.24
CA ALA A 134 0.79 0.30 12.59
C ALA A 134 0.74 1.24 13.81
N ALA A 135 -0.21 2.18 13.85
CA ALA A 135 -0.43 3.07 14.97
C ALA A 135 -0.76 2.29 16.26
N PHE A 136 -1.58 1.25 16.17
CA PHE A 136 -1.87 0.37 17.29
C PHE A 136 -0.61 -0.33 17.82
N ARG A 137 0.24 -0.86 16.94
CA ARG A 137 1.53 -1.47 17.32
C ARG A 137 2.48 -0.48 17.99
N LEU A 138 2.40 0.79 17.59
CA LEU A 138 3.17 1.91 18.16
C LEU A 138 2.51 2.52 19.41
N LYS A 139 1.36 2.00 19.86
CA LYS A 139 0.57 2.51 20.99
C LYS A 139 0.05 3.94 20.78
N ARG A 140 -0.13 4.36 19.53
CA ARG A 140 -0.71 5.66 19.14
C ARG A 140 -2.22 5.57 19.07
N TYR A 141 -2.86 5.32 20.19
CA TYR A 141 -4.28 4.94 20.27
C TYR A 141 -5.25 6.04 19.80
N GLU A 142 -4.92 7.30 20.04
CA GLU A 142 -5.75 8.42 19.56
C GLU A 142 -5.78 8.48 18.02
N GLU A 143 -4.69 8.14 17.37
CA GLU A 143 -4.65 8.04 15.91
C GLU A 143 -5.52 6.88 15.40
N VAL A 144 -5.51 5.74 16.09
CA VAL A 144 -6.40 4.60 15.78
C VAL A 144 -7.87 5.03 15.86
N ARG A 145 -8.27 5.75 16.91
CA ARG A 145 -9.63 6.29 17.05
C ARG A 145 -10.01 7.25 15.94
N THR A 146 -9.10 8.15 15.61
CA THR A 146 -9.31 9.13 14.52
C THR A 146 -9.50 8.44 13.18
N ILE A 147 -8.67 7.45 12.86
CA ILE A 147 -8.79 6.69 11.60
C ILE A 147 -10.09 5.89 11.59
N ALA A 148 -10.46 5.23 12.69
CA ALA A 148 -11.69 4.46 12.78
C ALA A 148 -12.93 5.34 12.59
N ALA A 149 -12.97 6.54 13.20
CA ALA A 149 -14.03 7.51 13.00
C ALA A 149 -14.10 7.99 11.55
N ARG A 150 -12.96 8.25 10.91
CA ARG A 150 -12.87 8.68 9.52
C ARG A 150 -13.39 7.62 8.54
N LEU A 151 -13.16 6.34 8.80
CA LEU A 151 -13.70 5.21 8.03
C LEU A 151 -15.13 4.81 8.42
N GLY A 152 -15.73 5.49 9.40
CA GLY A 152 -17.12 5.31 9.81
C GLY A 152 -17.41 3.97 10.47
N LEU A 153 -16.43 3.35 11.13
CA LEU A 153 -16.53 2.06 11.86
C LEU A 153 -17.07 0.90 11.00
N ARG A 154 -16.88 0.97 9.69
CA ARG A 154 -17.43 -0.03 8.74
C ARG A 154 -16.69 -1.37 8.79
N TYR A 155 -15.49 -1.39 9.36
CA TYR A 155 -14.57 -2.52 9.27
C TYR A 155 -14.41 -3.18 10.63
N LYS A 156 -14.76 -4.46 10.73
CA LYS A 156 -14.57 -5.28 11.92
C LYS A 156 -13.14 -5.28 12.44
N HIS A 157 -12.17 -5.20 11.51
CA HIS A 157 -10.76 -5.06 11.85
C HIS A 157 -10.53 -3.85 12.77
N LEU A 158 -11.07 -2.68 12.43
CA LEU A 158 -10.89 -1.46 13.25
C LEU A 158 -11.63 -1.56 14.59
N GLU A 159 -12.83 -2.12 14.61
CA GLU A 159 -13.54 -2.39 15.87
C GLU A 159 -12.72 -3.30 16.79
N ASN A 160 -12.06 -4.32 16.23
CA ASN A 160 -11.21 -5.22 17.00
C ASN A 160 -9.95 -4.52 17.56
N LEU A 161 -9.41 -3.52 16.86
CA LEU A 161 -8.32 -2.69 17.38
C LEU A 161 -8.77 -1.76 18.51
N LEU A 162 -10.00 -1.27 18.46
CA LEU A 162 -10.53 -0.37 19.49
C LEU A 162 -10.91 -1.10 20.79
N LYS A 163 -11.39 -2.34 20.73
CA LYS A 163 -11.79 -3.11 21.91
C LYS A 163 -10.79 -3.14 23.08
N PRO A 164 -9.48 -3.36 22.86
CA PRO A 164 -8.51 -3.33 23.95
C PRO A 164 -8.13 -1.92 24.40
N ILE A 165 -8.43 -0.89 23.59
CA ILE A 165 -8.09 0.50 23.89
C ILE A 165 -9.17 1.14 24.80
N ASP A 166 -10.42 0.74 24.63
CA ASP A 166 -11.59 1.32 25.30
C ASP A 166 -11.97 0.58 26.59
N ARG A 167 -11.14 -0.38 27.02
CA ARG A 167 -11.23 -1.07 28.32
C ARG A 167 -10.40 -0.39 29.38
#